data_ce00e7e0bc7fab835bb723cc2b0064bf
#
_entry.id   ce00e7e0bc7fab835bb723cc2b0064bf
#
_cell.length_a   1.000
_cell.length_b   1.000
_cell.length_c   1.000
_cell.angle_alpha   90.00
_cell.angle_beta   90.00
_cell.angle_gamma   90.00
#
_symmetry.space_group_name_H-M   'P 1'
#
loop_
_entity.id
_entity.type
_entity.pdbx_description
1 polymer ?
#
loop_
_entity_poly.entity_id
_entity_poly.type
_entity_poly.pdbx_seq_one_letter_code
_entity_poly.pdbx_strand_id
1 'polypeptide(L)'
;LSCSCLYVNQIGGQDELVFDGGSFLTNTRGEIINQLKFFKEESKLIFSENFESTNYEESDINKLLFKSLVKGTQDYLMKCNFKKVVIGLSGGIDSALVTVLATAALGNKNVKCI
;
A
#
# COMPACT_ATOMS: atom_id res chain seq x y z
N LEU A 1 -6.25 -2.30 -29.81
CA LEU A 1 -5.87 -0.87 -29.75
C LEU A 1 -4.38 -0.78 -29.47
N SER A 2 -3.59 -0.23 -30.40
CA SER A 2 -2.16 0.01 -30.22
C SER A 2 -1.95 1.39 -29.60
N CYS A 3 -2.26 1.54 -28.29
CA CYS A 3 -2.04 2.79 -27.57
C CYS A 3 -1.34 2.54 -26.23
N SER A 4 -0.54 3.49 -25.81
CA SER A 4 -0.02 3.53 -24.44
C SER A 4 -1.13 3.86 -23.46
N CYS A 5 -1.07 3.27 -22.26
CA CYS A 5 -2.04 3.50 -21.20
C CYS A 5 -1.35 4.06 -19.95
N LEU A 6 -1.85 5.16 -19.44
CA LEU A 6 -1.45 5.70 -18.15
C LEU A 6 -2.56 5.40 -17.13
N TYR A 7 -2.23 4.58 -16.15
CA TYR A 7 -3.09 4.30 -15.00
C TYR A 7 -2.61 5.10 -13.79
N VAL A 8 -3.50 5.87 -13.21
CA VAL A 8 -3.21 6.66 -12.00
C VAL A 8 -4.13 6.20 -10.87
N ASN A 9 -3.53 5.79 -9.76
CA ASN A 9 -4.21 5.29 -8.59
C ASN A 9 -3.89 6.16 -7.37
N GLN A 10 -4.84 6.25 -6.45
CA GLN A 10 -4.65 6.90 -5.15
C GLN A 10 -4.01 5.95 -4.14
N ILE A 11 -3.65 6.47 -2.95
CA ILE A 11 -3.11 5.69 -1.83
C ILE A 11 -3.99 5.92 -0.61
N GLY A 12 -4.27 4.85 0.12
CA GLY A 12 -4.89 4.96 1.44
C GLY A 12 -6.15 4.12 1.60
N GLY A 13 -6.55 3.96 2.86
CA GLY A 13 -7.77 3.28 3.24
C GLY A 13 -8.99 4.20 3.10
N GLN A 14 -10.05 3.70 2.46
CA GLN A 14 -11.34 4.36 2.32
C GLN A 14 -12.44 3.33 2.54
N ASP A 15 -13.12 3.41 3.69
CA ASP A 15 -14.10 2.42 4.12
C ASP A 15 -13.54 0.97 4.05
N GLU A 16 -14.08 0.13 3.19
CA GLU A 16 -13.67 -1.27 3.02
C GLU A 16 -12.52 -1.45 2.01
N LEU A 17 -12.10 -0.36 1.35
CA LEU A 17 -11.10 -0.40 0.31
C LEU A 17 -9.75 0.13 0.81
N VAL A 18 -8.68 -0.46 0.32
CA VAL A 18 -7.33 0.08 0.47
C VAL A 18 -6.72 0.24 -0.91
N PHE A 19 -6.47 1.48 -1.28
CA PHE A 19 -5.81 1.84 -2.53
C PHE A 19 -4.29 1.77 -2.34
N ASP A 20 -3.65 1.03 -3.18
CA ASP A 20 -2.23 0.69 -3.07
C ASP A 20 -1.28 1.64 -3.81
N GLY A 21 -1.81 2.58 -4.58
CA GLY A 21 -1.00 3.42 -5.46
C GLY A 21 -0.52 2.64 -6.67
N GLY A 22 0.81 2.49 -6.83
CA GLY A 22 1.40 1.68 -7.90
C GLY A 22 1.01 2.16 -9.31
N SER A 23 0.73 3.45 -9.49
CA SER A 23 0.39 4.05 -10.78
C SER A 23 1.42 3.66 -11.83
N PHE A 24 0.99 3.35 -13.06
CA PHE A 24 1.90 2.83 -14.07
C PHE A 24 1.59 3.35 -15.47
N LEU A 25 2.58 3.25 -16.34
CA LEU A 25 2.50 3.53 -17.77
C LEU A 25 2.83 2.25 -18.55
N THR A 26 2.03 1.93 -19.55
CA THR A 26 2.33 0.87 -20.51
C THR A 26 2.73 1.44 -21.86
N ASN A 27 3.50 0.66 -22.62
CA ASN A 27 3.72 0.92 -24.03
C ASN A 27 2.51 0.43 -24.88
N THR A 28 2.62 0.58 -26.20
CA THR A 28 1.58 0.16 -27.15
C THR A 28 1.40 -1.37 -27.24
N ARG A 29 2.29 -2.16 -26.65
CA ARG A 29 2.21 -3.62 -26.54
C ARG A 29 1.60 -4.08 -25.22
N GLY A 30 1.28 -3.16 -24.29
CA GLY A 30 0.75 -3.48 -22.97
C GLY A 30 1.82 -3.81 -21.92
N GLU A 31 3.11 -3.67 -22.24
CA GLU A 31 4.19 -3.90 -21.30
C GLU A 31 4.34 -2.68 -20.37
N ILE A 32 4.48 -2.91 -19.07
CA ILE A 32 4.72 -1.83 -18.10
C ILE A 32 6.13 -1.28 -18.31
N ILE A 33 6.23 -0.02 -18.68
CA ILE A 33 7.50 0.68 -18.92
C ILE A 33 7.87 1.64 -17.79
N ASN A 34 6.92 1.98 -16.93
CA ASN A 34 7.15 2.80 -15.75
C ASN A 34 6.11 2.48 -14.69
N GLN A 35 6.53 2.40 -13.41
CA GLN A 35 5.64 2.21 -12.28
C GLN A 35 6.10 3.01 -11.07
N LEU A 36 5.16 3.64 -10.38
CA LEU A 36 5.37 4.29 -9.10
C LEU A 36 5.33 3.27 -7.97
N LYS A 37 5.88 3.64 -6.82
CA LYS A 37 5.95 2.75 -5.66
C LYS A 37 4.57 2.48 -5.05
N PHE A 38 4.38 1.26 -4.59
CA PHE A 38 3.20 0.89 -3.81
C PHE A 38 3.25 1.52 -2.41
N PHE A 39 2.09 2.01 -1.94
CA PHE A 39 1.87 2.60 -0.60
C PHE A 39 2.77 3.80 -0.29
N LYS A 40 3.22 4.52 -1.32
CA LYS A 40 4.03 5.72 -1.18
C LYS A 40 3.53 6.81 -2.13
N GLU A 41 3.28 8.00 -1.59
CA GLU A 41 2.99 9.17 -2.42
C GLU A 41 4.23 9.53 -3.24
N GLU A 42 4.06 9.57 -4.53
CA GLU A 42 5.12 9.85 -5.48
C GLU A 42 4.54 10.54 -6.72
N SER A 43 5.28 11.44 -7.28
CA SER A 43 4.96 12.06 -8.58
C SER A 43 6.15 11.93 -9.52
N LYS A 44 5.86 11.69 -10.79
CA LYS A 44 6.88 11.54 -11.83
C LYS A 44 6.46 12.28 -13.09
N LEU A 45 7.39 13.02 -13.68
CA LEU A 45 7.22 13.60 -15.00
C LEU A 45 7.54 12.53 -16.05
N ILE A 46 6.66 12.43 -17.05
CA ILE A 46 6.78 11.49 -18.17
C ILE A 46 6.75 12.31 -19.44
N PHE A 47 7.77 12.16 -20.28
CA PHE A 47 7.85 12.81 -21.58
C PHE A 47 7.50 11.79 -22.67
N SER A 48 6.53 12.12 -23.51
CA SER A 48 6.03 11.22 -24.56
C SER A 48 7.09 10.86 -25.63
N GLU A 49 8.12 11.66 -25.73
CA GLU A 49 9.19 11.50 -26.74
C GLU A 49 10.27 10.49 -26.31
N ASN A 50 10.38 10.20 -25.02
CA ASN A 50 11.41 9.29 -24.46
C ASN A 50 10.81 8.43 -23.35
N PHE A 51 10.12 7.36 -23.72
CA PHE A 51 9.72 6.33 -22.77
C PHE A 51 10.92 5.45 -22.40
N GLU A 52 11.71 5.91 -21.42
CA GLU A 52 12.71 5.04 -20.81
C GLU A 52 12.00 3.93 -20.02
N SER A 53 12.25 2.69 -20.39
CA SER A 53 11.76 1.55 -19.64
C SER A 53 12.49 1.48 -18.31
N THR A 54 11.77 1.65 -17.22
CA THR A 54 12.30 1.28 -15.89
C THR A 54 12.03 -0.21 -15.66
N ASN A 55 12.97 -0.90 -15.06
CA ASN A 55 12.78 -2.29 -14.70
C ASN A 55 11.54 -2.40 -13.76
N TYR A 56 10.52 -3.09 -14.24
CA TYR A 56 9.41 -3.50 -13.41
C TYR A 56 9.90 -4.63 -12.50
N GLU A 57 9.86 -4.40 -11.21
CA GLU A 57 10.16 -5.41 -10.21
C GLU A 57 8.83 -6.00 -9.72
N GLU A 58 8.61 -7.28 -10.02
CA GLU A 58 7.42 -7.98 -9.55
C GLU A 58 7.43 -8.02 -8.02
N SER A 59 6.44 -7.42 -7.41
CA SER A 59 6.37 -7.34 -5.96
C SER A 59 5.81 -8.63 -5.36
N ASP A 60 6.42 -9.11 -4.29
CA ASP A 60 5.90 -10.23 -3.50
C ASP A 60 4.49 -9.90 -2.96
N ILE A 61 3.51 -10.72 -3.36
CA ILE A 61 2.10 -10.54 -3.00
C ILE A 61 1.88 -10.49 -1.49
N ASN A 62 2.63 -11.28 -0.71
CA ASN A 62 2.50 -11.29 0.74
C ASN A 62 3.01 -9.99 1.36
N LYS A 63 4.07 -9.42 0.79
CA LYS A 63 4.56 -8.09 1.21
C LYS A 63 3.56 -6.98 0.89
N LEU A 64 2.92 -7.05 -0.28
CA LEU A 64 1.88 -6.09 -0.66
C LEU A 64 0.65 -6.22 0.25
N LEU A 65 0.21 -7.46 0.52
CA LEU A 65 -0.90 -7.73 1.43
C LEU A 65 -0.60 -7.19 2.84
N PHE A 66 0.57 -7.46 3.39
CA PHE A 66 0.97 -6.94 4.69
C PHE A 66 0.94 -5.41 4.72
N LYS A 67 1.52 -4.75 3.72
CA LYS A 67 1.51 -3.27 3.61
C LYS A 67 0.09 -2.72 3.49
N SER A 68 -0.79 -3.40 2.74
CA SER A 68 -2.20 -3.03 2.61
C SER A 68 -2.93 -3.06 3.96
N LEU A 69 -2.77 -4.16 4.70
CA LEU A 69 -3.39 -4.31 6.03
C LEU A 69 -2.87 -3.27 7.02
N VAL A 70 -1.57 -3.00 7.01
CA VAL A 70 -0.96 -1.96 7.85
C VAL A 70 -1.50 -0.58 7.47
N LYS A 71 -1.54 -0.25 6.17
CA LYS A 71 -2.01 1.04 5.67
C LYS A 71 -3.50 1.25 5.98
N GLY A 72 -4.34 0.26 5.73
CA GLY A 72 -5.77 0.32 6.06
C GLY A 72 -6.01 0.55 7.55
N THR A 73 -5.30 -0.21 8.41
CA THR A 73 -5.37 -0.05 9.87
C THR A 73 -4.93 1.35 10.30
N GLN A 74 -3.82 1.83 9.78
CA GLN A 74 -3.28 3.16 10.10
C GLN A 74 -4.27 4.27 9.73
N ASP A 75 -4.79 4.24 8.50
CA ASP A 75 -5.68 5.29 8.01
C ASP A 75 -7.03 5.28 8.73
N TYR A 76 -7.58 4.10 9.04
CA TYR A 76 -8.79 3.98 9.83
C TYR A 76 -8.61 4.62 11.23
N LEU A 77 -7.55 4.26 11.94
CA LEU A 77 -7.28 4.79 13.27
C LEU A 77 -7.02 6.30 13.25
N MET A 78 -6.31 6.80 12.23
CA MET A 78 -6.08 8.23 12.05
C MET A 78 -7.38 8.98 11.78
N LYS A 79 -8.23 8.48 10.90
CA LYS A 79 -9.54 9.10 10.56
C LYS A 79 -10.48 9.12 11.77
N CYS A 80 -10.42 8.08 12.61
CA CYS A 80 -11.17 8.02 13.87
C CYS A 80 -10.50 8.79 15.03
N ASN A 81 -9.34 9.43 14.78
CA ASN A 81 -8.55 10.14 15.80
C ASN A 81 -8.08 9.25 16.96
N PHE A 82 -7.90 7.95 16.71
CA PHE A 82 -7.34 7.01 17.68
C PHE A 82 -5.81 7.00 17.58
N LYS A 83 -5.15 7.30 18.69
CA LYS A 83 -3.68 7.33 18.78
C LYS A 83 -3.09 6.07 19.42
N LYS A 84 -3.90 5.33 20.16
CA LYS A 84 -3.49 4.11 20.88
C LYS A 84 -4.57 3.06 20.77
N VAL A 85 -4.16 1.81 20.85
CA VAL A 85 -5.06 0.64 20.82
C VAL A 85 -4.73 -0.32 21.95
N VAL A 86 -5.75 -1.05 22.38
CA VAL A 86 -5.63 -2.16 23.33
C VAL A 86 -6.09 -3.43 22.63
N ILE A 87 -5.31 -4.50 22.73
CA ILE A 87 -5.56 -5.77 22.07
C ILE A 87 -5.58 -6.89 23.11
N GLY A 88 -6.65 -7.67 23.12
CA GLY A 88 -6.71 -8.90 23.90
C GLY A 88 -5.85 -9.99 23.25
N LEU A 89 -4.73 -10.36 23.89
CA LEU A 89 -3.82 -11.36 23.35
C LEU A 89 -4.17 -12.74 23.93
N SER A 90 -5.00 -13.49 23.19
CA SER A 90 -5.50 -14.81 23.63
C SER A 90 -4.46 -15.95 23.56
N GLY A 91 -3.26 -15.69 23.04
CA GLY A 91 -2.25 -16.71 22.74
C GLY A 91 -2.44 -17.42 21.40
N GLY A 92 -3.53 -17.13 20.67
CA GLY A 92 -3.78 -17.63 19.32
C GLY A 92 -3.07 -16.83 18.23
N ILE A 93 -2.92 -17.44 17.05
CA ILE A 93 -2.24 -16.85 15.90
C ILE A 93 -2.94 -15.58 15.42
N ASP A 94 -4.26 -15.52 15.46
CA ASP A 94 -5.05 -14.39 14.98
C ASP A 94 -4.77 -13.13 15.80
N SER A 95 -4.83 -13.24 17.13
CA SER A 95 -4.53 -12.11 18.03
C SER A 95 -3.07 -11.68 17.93
N ALA A 96 -2.15 -12.63 17.71
CA ALA A 96 -0.75 -12.33 17.47
C ALA A 96 -0.57 -11.54 16.15
N LEU A 97 -1.22 -11.97 15.05
CA LEU A 97 -1.17 -11.27 13.77
C LEU A 97 -1.74 -9.85 13.87
N VAL A 98 -2.91 -9.69 14.51
CA VAL A 98 -3.51 -8.37 14.75
C VAL A 98 -2.56 -7.47 15.52
N THR A 99 -1.87 -7.99 16.53
CA THR A 99 -0.87 -7.24 17.31
C THR A 99 0.31 -6.78 16.45
N VAL A 100 0.82 -7.65 15.58
CA VAL A 100 1.90 -7.30 14.64
C VAL A 100 1.47 -6.19 13.69
N LEU A 101 0.27 -6.30 13.09
CA LEU A 101 -0.27 -5.29 12.19
C LEU A 101 -0.49 -3.94 12.88
N ALA A 102 -1.10 -3.95 14.07
CA ALA A 102 -1.30 -2.73 14.85
C ALA A 102 0.02 -2.08 15.27
N THR A 103 1.01 -2.89 15.63
CA THR A 103 2.34 -2.40 15.99
C THR A 103 3.06 -1.80 14.78
N ALA A 104 2.94 -2.41 13.61
CA ALA A 104 3.48 -1.86 12.38
C ALA A 104 2.79 -0.55 11.96
N ALA A 105 1.47 -0.43 12.22
CA ALA A 105 0.68 0.76 11.88
C ALA A 105 0.92 1.94 12.83
N LEU A 106 1.02 1.71 14.14
CA LEU A 106 1.04 2.75 15.18
C LEU A 106 2.36 2.90 15.92
N GLY A 107 3.25 1.93 15.79
CA GLY A 107 4.45 1.81 16.63
C GLY A 107 4.17 1.15 18.00
N ASN A 108 5.16 0.48 18.55
CA ASN A 108 5.06 -0.35 19.76
C ASN A 108 4.58 0.41 21.02
N LYS A 109 4.90 1.70 21.13
CA LYS A 109 4.50 2.54 22.29
C LYS A 109 3.00 2.84 22.33
N ASN A 110 2.29 2.64 21.22
CA ASN A 110 0.89 2.95 21.04
C ASN A 110 -0.02 1.70 21.05
N VAL A 111 0.56 0.52 21.18
CA VAL A 111 -0.17 -0.76 21.27
C VAL A 111 0.05 -1.38 22.65
N LYS A 112 -1.05 -1.67 23.35
CA LYS A 112 -1.03 -2.36 24.64
C LYS A 112 -1.73 -3.70 24.49
N CYS A 113 -1.06 -4.78 24.85
CA CYS A 113 -1.65 -6.12 24.93
C CYS A 113 -2.08 -6.41 26.38
N ILE A 114 -3.20 -7.11 26.52
CA ILE A 114 -3.77 -7.58 27.80
C ILE A 114 -4.19 -9.03 27.66
#